data_7f03fdcd98082c0a4c7ce4e6038318dd
#
_entry.id   7f03fdcd98082c0a4c7ce4e6038318dd
#
_cell.length_a   1.000
_cell.length_b   1.000
_cell.length_c   1.000
_cell.angle_alpha   90.00
_cell.angle_beta   90.00
_cell.angle_gamma   90.00
#
_symmetry.space_group_name_H-M   'P 1'
#
loop_
_entity.id
_entity.type
_entity.pdbx_description
1 polymer ?
#
loop_
_entity_poly.entity_id
_entity_poly.type
_entity_poly.pdbx_seq_one_letter_code
_entity_poly.pdbx_strand_id
1 'polypeptide(L)'
;MKKTVAFLLMACMVMQLSACGSKEPAVLAEEEIKAPQVLSMEKVLVNQYEWADDVLLVQSEHSYVTLREADAKNYPAMAETLNQLSAMQKRSMEDEFDNFCSSAREELSYGGTVDTYVSTLDVQVRRADSTVVSLLSDSYSDYGMIEEFRGMQGSNFDAETGKELLLSDVIKDMGKVPAIVEQELNSHMWAGEFYSETTVADYFKNTPEDGISWTLDYNGVTFYFADGDLAEAGNGRQAATVSFAAHPELFHEKYMTAPEGYMVGLPLDHSFFADLDGDKDLEELNCSGYFNPDMGMYSSFGIYTDTDGHYHYEDLCADAFDPYYVKTADGNHYIYLFCKENEGAFGLGHLVVYDVTGGGLKKLGERATAPFCLPEGEGYSFILPTNPAELWLDDPDYGNDGTVFAVGKDGMPKTDGESVSGLDTDALEEIAFDELSLEDTEWNGYMAVDPQSGEELYLPYTDQGTGMEVGAKLELNADGTGYLDYKPIRSHLTWYCEDNTLCLEMEGGWNYYGSLYDGAGENLWMMLQVEEDLLWLQ
;
A
#
# COMPACT_ATOMS: atom_id res chain seq x y z
N MET A 1 -13.05 53.82 25.37
CA MET A 1 -12.15 53.34 24.31
C MET A 1 -10.83 54.15 24.15
N LYS A 2 -10.61 55.27 24.81
CA LYS A 2 -9.34 56.06 24.71
C LYS A 2 -8.31 55.75 25.84
N LYS A 3 -8.68 54.95 26.84
CA LYS A 3 -7.78 54.59 27.96
C LYS A 3 -7.08 53.24 27.80
N THR A 4 -7.52 52.38 26.90
CA THR A 4 -6.94 51.03 26.68
C THR A 4 -5.77 51.06 25.69
N VAL A 5 -5.73 52.06 24.79
CA VAL A 5 -4.66 52.20 23.79
C VAL A 5 -3.39 52.81 24.43
N ALA A 6 -3.52 53.61 25.49
CA ALA A 6 -2.37 54.21 26.19
C ALA A 6 -1.59 53.17 27.02
N PHE A 7 -2.23 52.11 27.49
CA PHE A 7 -1.57 51.05 28.26
C PHE A 7 -0.74 50.09 27.39
N LEU A 8 -1.18 49.86 26.13
CA LEU A 8 -0.43 48.98 25.18
C LEU A 8 0.84 49.69 24.66
N LEU A 9 0.78 51.00 24.48
CA LEU A 9 1.96 51.80 24.04
C LEU A 9 3.00 51.99 25.16
N MET A 10 2.59 51.96 26.43
CA MET A 10 3.51 52.03 27.55
C MET A 10 4.23 50.71 27.84
N ALA A 11 3.61 49.57 27.54
CA ALA A 11 4.23 48.24 27.65
C ALA A 11 5.32 48.03 26.60
N CYS A 12 5.17 48.59 25.39
CA CYS A 12 6.20 48.51 24.35
C CYS A 12 7.41 49.45 24.59
N MET A 13 7.28 50.54 25.36
CA MET A 13 8.40 51.44 25.66
C MET A 13 9.27 51.00 26.85
N VAL A 14 8.76 50.16 27.74
CA VAL A 14 9.54 49.63 28.88
C VAL A 14 10.46 48.48 28.47
N MET A 15 10.19 47.82 27.33
CA MET A 15 11.08 46.74 26.81
C MET A 15 12.27 47.25 25.98
N GLN A 16 12.37 48.55 25.71
CA GLN A 16 13.51 49.09 24.92
C GLN A 16 14.66 49.68 25.76
N LEU A 17 14.60 49.64 27.09
CA LEU A 17 15.64 50.23 27.95
C LEU A 17 16.45 49.20 28.76
N SER A 18 16.36 47.91 28.48
CA SER A 18 17.16 46.87 29.15
C SER A 18 18.18 46.17 28.25
N ALA A 19 18.51 46.71 27.07
CA ALA A 19 19.44 46.10 26.14
C ALA A 19 20.80 46.80 26.14
N CYS A 20 21.51 46.76 27.27
CA CYS A 20 22.95 46.96 27.34
C CYS A 20 23.57 45.94 28.29
N GLY A 21 23.75 44.72 27.83
CA GLY A 21 24.46 43.66 28.51
C GLY A 21 24.69 42.53 27.51
N SER A 22 25.96 42.32 27.17
CA SER A 22 26.58 41.18 26.47
C SER A 22 25.65 40.34 25.53
N LYS A 23 25.80 40.55 24.24
CA LYS A 23 25.28 39.64 23.20
C LYS A 23 25.95 38.27 23.34
N GLU A 24 25.31 37.34 24.03
CA GLU A 24 25.36 35.94 23.61
C GLU A 24 24.56 35.86 22.32
N PRO A 25 25.06 35.16 21.25
CA PRO A 25 24.25 34.93 20.08
C PRO A 25 23.03 34.10 20.52
N ALA A 26 21.84 34.60 20.23
CA ALA A 26 20.64 33.80 20.36
C ALA A 26 20.88 32.55 19.48
N VAL A 27 21.04 31.40 20.11
CA VAL A 27 20.88 30.10 19.44
C VAL A 27 19.44 30.13 18.98
N LEU A 28 19.25 30.35 17.69
CA LEU A 28 17.97 30.02 17.02
C LEU A 28 17.74 28.57 17.41
N ALA A 29 16.66 28.29 18.13
CA ALA A 29 16.23 26.94 18.33
C ALA A 29 16.09 26.38 16.91
N GLU A 30 16.88 25.38 16.57
CA GLU A 30 16.64 24.54 15.38
C GLU A 30 15.21 24.06 15.54
N GLU A 31 14.32 24.45 14.64
CA GLU A 31 13.00 23.85 14.58
C GLU A 31 13.24 22.36 14.33
N GLU A 32 12.82 21.52 15.26
CA GLU A 32 12.91 20.09 15.18
C GLU A 32 12.08 19.66 13.96
N ILE A 33 12.74 19.22 12.89
CA ILE A 33 12.08 18.76 11.66
C ILE A 33 11.31 17.50 12.05
N LYS A 34 9.99 17.59 12.11
CA LYS A 34 9.13 16.44 12.40
C LYS A 34 9.08 15.53 11.18
N ALA A 35 9.01 14.22 11.43
CA ALA A 35 8.74 13.26 10.37
C ALA A 35 7.43 13.62 9.66
N PRO A 36 7.40 13.62 8.32
CA PRO A 36 6.20 13.89 7.56
C PRO A 36 5.15 12.79 7.79
N GLN A 37 3.87 13.14 7.58
CA GLN A 37 2.76 12.19 7.66
C GLN A 37 2.50 11.61 6.28
N VAL A 38 2.26 10.31 6.19
CA VAL A 38 1.82 9.67 4.95
C VAL A 38 0.45 10.20 4.55
N LEU A 39 0.24 10.42 3.24
CA LEU A 39 -1.04 10.79 2.67
C LEU A 39 -1.71 9.56 2.05
N SER A 40 -3.01 9.43 2.28
CA SER A 40 -3.83 8.38 1.69
C SER A 40 -4.21 8.75 0.26
N MET A 41 -3.96 7.84 -0.67
CA MET A 41 -4.20 8.02 -2.10
C MET A 41 -5.24 7.01 -2.62
N GLU A 42 -5.95 7.42 -3.64
CA GLU A 42 -6.83 6.55 -4.44
C GLU A 42 -6.32 6.49 -5.87
N LYS A 43 -6.41 5.31 -6.48
CA LYS A 43 -6.09 5.07 -7.88
C LYS A 43 -7.35 4.64 -8.62
N VAL A 44 -7.72 5.38 -9.65
CA VAL A 44 -8.85 5.07 -10.53
C VAL A 44 -8.32 4.35 -11.76
N LEU A 45 -8.89 3.20 -12.11
CA LEU A 45 -8.59 2.45 -13.33
C LEU A 45 -9.71 2.65 -14.34
N VAL A 46 -9.34 2.88 -15.59
CA VAL A 46 -10.26 3.02 -16.73
C VAL A 46 -9.79 2.10 -17.85
N ASN A 47 -10.68 1.21 -18.29
CA ASN A 47 -10.43 0.29 -19.39
C ASN A 47 -11.43 0.60 -20.52
N GLN A 48 -10.92 0.71 -21.75
CA GLN A 48 -11.72 0.96 -22.94
C GLN A 48 -11.35 -0.04 -24.03
N TYR A 49 -12.35 -0.56 -24.70
CA TYR A 49 -12.18 -1.56 -25.77
C TYR A 49 -13.03 -1.19 -26.98
N GLU A 50 -12.46 -1.35 -28.17
CA GLU A 50 -13.16 -1.22 -29.43
C GLU A 50 -13.16 -2.56 -30.18
N TRP A 51 -14.34 -3.02 -30.56
CA TRP A 51 -14.53 -4.28 -31.27
C TRP A 51 -15.17 -4.05 -32.63
N ALA A 52 -14.75 -4.83 -33.63
CA ALA A 52 -15.45 -4.98 -34.88
C ALA A 52 -15.78 -6.45 -35.08
N ASP A 53 -17.08 -6.79 -35.03
CA ASP A 53 -17.57 -8.15 -34.94
C ASP A 53 -16.89 -8.89 -33.74
N ASP A 54 -16.10 -9.92 -34.00
CA ASP A 54 -15.40 -10.70 -32.98
C ASP A 54 -13.90 -10.34 -32.88
N VAL A 55 -13.45 -9.26 -33.52
CA VAL A 55 -12.05 -8.82 -33.53
C VAL A 55 -11.87 -7.63 -32.59
N LEU A 56 -10.97 -7.76 -31.59
CA LEU A 56 -10.53 -6.65 -30.75
C LEU A 56 -9.62 -5.74 -31.57
N LEU A 57 -10.05 -4.51 -31.81
CA LEU A 57 -9.31 -3.53 -32.59
C LEU A 57 -8.41 -2.64 -31.74
N VAL A 58 -8.93 -2.18 -30.59
CA VAL A 58 -8.22 -1.27 -29.69
C VAL A 58 -8.46 -1.67 -28.26
N GLN A 59 -7.40 -1.67 -27.47
CA GLN A 59 -7.42 -1.78 -26.03
C GLN A 59 -6.71 -0.58 -25.41
N SER A 60 -7.38 0.13 -24.49
CA SER A 60 -6.78 1.22 -23.73
C SER A 60 -6.99 0.99 -22.24
N GLU A 61 -5.90 1.02 -21.47
CA GLU A 61 -5.92 0.88 -20.02
C GLU A 61 -5.16 2.05 -19.41
N HIS A 62 -5.82 2.83 -18.56
CA HIS A 62 -5.16 3.97 -17.93
C HIS A 62 -5.59 4.17 -16.50
N SER A 63 -4.67 4.74 -15.71
CA SER A 63 -4.90 5.01 -14.29
C SER A 63 -4.65 6.47 -13.95
N TYR A 64 -5.34 6.93 -12.91
CA TYR A 64 -5.18 8.26 -12.31
C TYR A 64 -5.11 8.13 -10.81
N VAL A 65 -4.47 9.11 -10.15
CA VAL A 65 -4.37 9.13 -8.69
C VAL A 65 -4.95 10.42 -8.13
N THR A 66 -5.61 10.30 -6.98
CA THR A 66 -6.18 11.41 -6.23
C THR A 66 -5.88 11.26 -4.74
N LEU A 67 -6.02 12.35 -3.96
CA LEU A 67 -6.02 12.22 -2.50
C LEU A 67 -7.39 11.72 -2.01
N ARG A 68 -7.39 10.88 -0.99
CA ARG A 68 -8.62 10.54 -0.28
C ARG A 68 -9.24 11.76 0.39
N GLU A 69 -10.55 11.72 0.58
CA GLU A 69 -11.36 12.86 1.03
C GLU A 69 -10.82 13.55 2.30
N ALA A 70 -10.32 12.75 3.27
CA ALA A 70 -9.78 13.29 4.51
C ALA A 70 -8.53 14.14 4.27
N ASP A 71 -7.59 13.64 3.45
CA ASP A 71 -6.36 14.35 3.12
C ASP A 71 -6.59 15.48 2.12
N ALA A 72 -7.51 15.31 1.18
CA ALA A 72 -7.91 16.38 0.26
C ALA A 72 -8.45 17.62 1.01
N LYS A 73 -9.13 17.45 2.14
CA LYS A 73 -9.57 18.56 3.00
C LYS A 73 -8.40 19.28 3.67
N ASN A 74 -7.35 18.55 4.04
CA ASN A 74 -6.18 19.10 4.72
C ASN A 74 -5.18 19.72 3.72
N TYR A 75 -5.12 19.18 2.49
CA TYR A 75 -4.21 19.58 1.41
C TYR A 75 -5.00 19.98 0.14
N PRO A 76 -5.88 21.00 0.20
CA PRO A 76 -6.79 21.32 -0.91
C PRO A 76 -6.07 21.79 -2.18
N ALA A 77 -4.90 22.42 -2.04
CA ALA A 77 -4.10 22.82 -3.21
C ALA A 77 -3.52 21.61 -3.94
N MET A 78 -3.04 20.60 -3.21
CA MET A 78 -2.54 19.36 -3.79
C MET A 78 -3.66 18.56 -4.45
N ALA A 79 -4.82 18.46 -3.79
CA ALA A 79 -6.00 17.80 -4.36
C ALA A 79 -6.41 18.43 -5.69
N GLU A 80 -6.44 19.76 -5.76
CA GLU A 80 -6.75 20.49 -7.01
C GLU A 80 -5.71 20.20 -8.12
N THR A 81 -4.41 20.17 -7.76
CA THR A 81 -3.33 19.86 -8.71
C THR A 81 -3.47 18.44 -9.26
N LEU A 82 -3.72 17.44 -8.40
CA LEU A 82 -3.92 16.05 -8.84
C LEU A 82 -5.17 15.91 -9.73
N ASN A 83 -6.26 16.58 -9.39
CA ASN A 83 -7.48 16.57 -10.20
C ASN A 83 -7.24 17.18 -11.58
N GLN A 84 -6.46 18.27 -11.67
CA GLN A 84 -6.11 18.89 -12.95
C GLN A 84 -5.19 17.99 -13.78
N LEU A 85 -4.18 17.37 -13.16
CA LEU A 85 -3.30 16.41 -13.82
C LEU A 85 -4.09 15.21 -14.35
N SER A 86 -4.91 14.59 -13.51
CA SER A 86 -5.77 13.47 -13.89
C SER A 86 -6.71 13.82 -15.05
N ALA A 87 -7.34 15.02 -15.02
CA ALA A 87 -8.21 15.48 -16.10
C ALA A 87 -7.45 15.70 -17.41
N MET A 88 -6.20 16.16 -17.35
CA MET A 88 -5.35 16.34 -18.53
C MET A 88 -4.94 14.99 -19.11
N GLN A 89 -4.48 14.07 -18.27
CA GLN A 89 -4.09 12.72 -18.67
C GLN A 89 -5.28 11.95 -19.27
N LYS A 90 -6.44 11.99 -18.60
CA LYS A 90 -7.68 11.37 -19.10
C LYS A 90 -8.03 11.86 -20.50
N ARG A 91 -8.00 13.16 -20.74
CA ARG A 91 -8.29 13.73 -22.06
C ARG A 91 -7.28 13.24 -23.11
N SER A 92 -5.99 13.19 -22.76
CA SER A 92 -4.96 12.70 -23.69
C SER A 92 -5.21 11.25 -24.09
N MET A 93 -5.59 10.39 -23.13
CA MET A 93 -5.88 8.98 -23.38
C MET A 93 -7.16 8.78 -24.19
N GLU A 94 -8.21 9.58 -23.92
CA GLU A 94 -9.45 9.59 -24.72
C GLU A 94 -9.18 10.00 -26.17
N ASP A 95 -8.39 11.06 -26.38
CA ASP A 95 -8.00 11.53 -27.73
C ASP A 95 -7.15 10.46 -28.46
N GLU A 96 -6.26 9.77 -27.77
CA GLU A 96 -5.46 8.67 -28.34
C GLU A 96 -6.34 7.46 -28.69
N PHE A 97 -7.23 7.04 -27.80
CA PHE A 97 -8.17 5.95 -28.05
C PHE A 97 -9.04 6.24 -29.31
N ASP A 98 -9.60 7.43 -29.43
CA ASP A 98 -10.39 7.84 -30.61
C ASP A 98 -9.56 7.79 -31.91
N ASN A 99 -8.30 8.21 -31.85
CA ASN A 99 -7.37 8.14 -32.98
C ASN A 99 -7.07 6.69 -33.35
N PHE A 100 -6.82 5.81 -32.38
CA PHE A 100 -6.59 4.38 -32.58
C PHE A 100 -7.81 3.70 -33.19
N CYS A 101 -9.02 3.97 -32.67
CA CYS A 101 -10.27 3.44 -33.22
C CYS A 101 -10.43 3.85 -34.70
N SER A 102 -10.10 5.09 -35.03
CA SER A 102 -10.19 5.59 -36.41
C SER A 102 -9.20 4.87 -37.34
N SER A 103 -7.94 4.71 -36.89
CA SER A 103 -6.86 4.08 -37.65
C SER A 103 -7.13 2.57 -37.85
N ALA A 104 -7.49 1.86 -36.78
CA ALA A 104 -7.76 0.43 -36.84
C ALA A 104 -8.96 0.08 -37.74
N ARG A 105 -10.04 0.92 -37.70
CA ARG A 105 -11.19 0.76 -38.60
C ARG A 105 -10.82 1.06 -40.05
N GLU A 106 -9.98 2.06 -40.31
CA GLU A 106 -9.49 2.34 -41.65
C GLU A 106 -8.68 1.15 -42.19
N GLU A 107 -7.75 0.61 -41.43
CA GLU A 107 -6.94 -0.58 -41.80
C GLU A 107 -7.84 -1.79 -42.10
N LEU A 108 -8.81 -2.09 -41.22
CA LEU A 108 -9.78 -3.16 -41.43
C LEU A 108 -10.56 -2.98 -42.74
N SER A 109 -10.89 -1.74 -43.12
CA SER A 109 -11.61 -1.43 -44.36
C SER A 109 -10.85 -1.82 -45.63
N TYR A 110 -9.54 -1.89 -45.59
CA TYR A 110 -8.69 -2.36 -46.69
C TYR A 110 -8.63 -3.89 -46.83
N GLY A 111 -9.32 -4.63 -45.95
CA GLY A 111 -9.47 -6.09 -46.04
C GLY A 111 -8.25 -6.87 -45.53
N GLY A 112 -7.44 -6.25 -44.70
CA GLY A 112 -6.33 -6.89 -43.98
C GLY A 112 -6.76 -7.49 -42.66
N THR A 113 -5.83 -8.22 -42.02
CA THR A 113 -5.88 -8.49 -40.57
C THR A 113 -5.35 -7.26 -39.86
N VAL A 114 -6.05 -6.82 -38.82
CA VAL A 114 -5.61 -5.70 -37.97
C VAL A 114 -5.04 -6.32 -36.69
N ASP A 115 -3.81 -5.96 -36.35
CA ASP A 115 -3.27 -6.23 -35.03
C ASP A 115 -3.93 -5.28 -34.01
N THR A 116 -4.19 -5.73 -32.79
CA THR A 116 -4.81 -4.90 -31.76
C THR A 116 -3.92 -3.71 -31.45
N TYR A 117 -4.45 -2.50 -31.56
CA TYR A 117 -3.77 -1.28 -31.08
C TYR A 117 -3.89 -1.22 -29.57
N VAL A 118 -2.79 -0.99 -28.87
CA VAL A 118 -2.74 -0.96 -27.41
C VAL A 118 -2.23 0.39 -26.93
N SER A 119 -2.90 0.96 -25.92
CA SER A 119 -2.48 2.18 -25.24
C SER A 119 -2.60 1.99 -23.74
N THR A 120 -1.53 2.22 -22.99
CA THR A 120 -1.57 2.17 -21.53
C THR A 120 -0.94 3.40 -20.90
N LEU A 121 -1.49 3.82 -19.76
CA LEU A 121 -0.91 4.82 -18.88
C LEU A 121 -1.07 4.35 -17.43
N ASP A 122 0.02 3.96 -16.80
CA ASP A 122 0.04 3.65 -15.38
C ASP A 122 0.65 4.79 -14.56
N VAL A 123 -0.10 5.32 -13.59
CA VAL A 123 0.39 6.34 -12.67
C VAL A 123 0.73 5.68 -11.34
N GLN A 124 2.01 5.70 -11.01
CA GLN A 124 2.58 5.11 -9.81
C GLN A 124 2.87 6.20 -8.79
N VAL A 125 2.53 5.94 -7.53
CA VAL A 125 2.88 6.80 -6.41
C VAL A 125 4.24 6.39 -5.86
N ARG A 126 5.25 7.25 -6.06
CA ARG A 126 6.62 7.02 -5.59
C ARG A 126 6.84 7.55 -4.17
N ARG A 127 6.14 8.63 -3.83
CA ARG A 127 6.12 9.23 -2.50
C ARG A 127 4.81 9.98 -2.31
N ALA A 128 4.17 9.82 -1.15
CA ALA A 128 2.97 10.55 -0.78
C ALA A 128 3.01 10.87 0.71
N ASP A 129 3.50 12.06 1.03
CA ASP A 129 3.54 12.54 2.42
C ASP A 129 3.23 14.03 2.51
N SER A 130 3.14 14.55 3.72
CA SER A 130 2.82 15.95 4.01
C SER A 130 3.85 16.96 3.48
N THR A 131 4.98 16.51 2.94
CA THR A 131 6.02 17.35 2.33
C THR A 131 5.96 17.29 0.81
N VAL A 132 5.79 16.07 0.23
CA VAL A 132 5.91 15.81 -1.20
C VAL A 132 4.87 14.78 -1.66
N VAL A 133 4.29 15.03 -2.84
CA VAL A 133 3.65 14.00 -3.67
C VAL A 133 4.48 13.85 -4.93
N SER A 134 5.00 12.65 -5.16
CA SER A 134 5.84 12.30 -6.30
C SER A 134 5.22 11.12 -7.05
N LEU A 135 5.03 11.30 -8.34
CA LEU A 135 4.35 10.37 -9.24
C LEU A 135 5.27 10.01 -10.39
N LEU A 136 5.18 8.77 -10.85
CA LEU A 136 5.77 8.31 -12.10
C LEU A 136 4.65 7.86 -13.03
N SER A 137 4.52 8.51 -14.19
CA SER A 137 3.62 8.10 -15.26
C SER A 137 4.40 7.21 -16.23
N ASP A 138 4.00 5.96 -16.36
CA ASP A 138 4.54 4.99 -17.31
C ASP A 138 3.51 4.80 -18.44
N SER A 139 3.90 5.11 -19.66
CA SER A 139 3.04 5.04 -20.84
C SER A 139 3.60 4.08 -21.88
N TYR A 140 2.69 3.34 -22.51
CA TYR A 140 3.00 2.46 -23.62
C TYR A 140 1.94 2.60 -24.70
N SER A 141 2.36 2.70 -25.94
CA SER A 141 1.48 2.73 -27.11
C SER A 141 2.04 1.82 -28.20
N ASP A 142 1.20 0.92 -28.71
CA ASP A 142 1.49 0.05 -29.83
C ASP A 142 0.50 0.34 -30.96
N TYR A 143 1.03 0.79 -32.10
CA TYR A 143 0.27 1.14 -33.31
C TYR A 143 0.10 -0.06 -34.27
N GLY A 144 0.15 -1.29 -33.75
CA GLY A 144 0.20 -2.49 -34.59
C GLY A 144 1.61 -2.70 -35.13
N MET A 145 1.78 -3.08 -36.39
CA MET A 145 3.08 -3.52 -36.92
C MET A 145 4.18 -2.44 -37.06
N ILE A 146 4.02 -1.19 -36.59
CA ILE A 146 4.89 -0.11 -37.07
C ILE A 146 5.70 0.59 -35.98
N GLU A 147 5.21 0.87 -34.80
CA GLU A 147 5.98 1.63 -33.79
C GLU A 147 5.45 1.35 -32.36
N GLU A 148 6.30 0.86 -31.49
CA GLU A 148 6.09 0.88 -30.06
C GLU A 148 6.64 2.19 -29.49
N PHE A 149 5.83 2.87 -28.66
CA PHE A 149 6.28 4.01 -27.87
C PHE A 149 6.21 3.66 -26.40
N ARG A 150 7.27 3.95 -25.66
CA ARG A 150 7.34 3.77 -24.21
C ARG A 150 7.87 5.05 -23.57
N GLY A 151 7.08 5.64 -22.67
CA GLY A 151 7.44 6.87 -21.98
C GLY A 151 7.44 6.69 -20.48
N MET A 152 8.35 7.38 -19.80
CA MET A 152 8.37 7.50 -18.34
C MET A 152 8.52 8.98 -17.99
N GLN A 153 7.57 9.51 -17.23
CA GLN A 153 7.56 10.91 -16.82
C GLN A 153 7.33 11.04 -15.32
N GLY A 154 8.31 11.59 -14.60
CA GLY A 154 8.18 11.96 -13.20
C GLY A 154 7.45 13.30 -13.05
N SER A 155 6.59 13.41 -12.03
CA SER A 155 5.91 14.64 -11.62
C SER A 155 6.00 14.76 -10.11
N ASN A 156 6.57 15.87 -9.62
CA ASN A 156 6.87 16.07 -8.22
C ASN A 156 6.23 17.35 -7.72
N PHE A 157 5.56 17.31 -6.60
CA PHE A 157 4.79 18.43 -6.08
C PHE A 157 5.07 18.67 -4.60
N ASP A 158 5.15 19.93 -4.20
CA ASP A 158 5.10 20.33 -2.80
C ASP A 158 3.67 20.10 -2.28
N ALA A 159 3.51 19.24 -1.28
CA ALA A 159 2.20 18.78 -0.83
C ALA A 159 1.32 19.90 -0.25
N GLU A 160 1.92 20.91 0.41
CA GLU A 160 1.18 22.03 1.01
C GLU A 160 0.63 22.98 -0.06
N THR A 161 1.43 23.28 -1.07
CA THR A 161 1.11 24.32 -2.07
C THR A 161 0.57 23.76 -3.39
N GLY A 162 0.71 22.47 -3.64
CA GLY A 162 0.38 21.83 -4.93
C GLY A 162 1.28 22.27 -6.09
N LYS A 163 2.36 23.00 -5.83
CA LYS A 163 3.27 23.48 -6.87
C LYS A 163 4.22 22.38 -7.31
N GLU A 164 4.43 22.30 -8.61
CA GLU A 164 5.44 21.44 -9.19
C GLU A 164 6.84 21.85 -8.71
N LEU A 165 7.65 20.85 -8.34
CA LEU A 165 9.02 20.99 -7.91
C LEU A 165 9.95 20.77 -9.11
N LEU A 166 10.93 21.65 -9.25
CA LEU A 166 12.04 21.47 -10.15
C LEU A 166 13.20 20.75 -9.44
N LEU A 167 14.09 20.11 -10.18
CA LEU A 167 15.30 19.51 -9.62
C LEU A 167 16.13 20.52 -8.81
N SER A 168 16.21 21.77 -9.27
CA SER A 168 16.89 22.87 -8.60
C SER A 168 16.22 23.30 -7.28
N ASP A 169 14.95 22.95 -7.02
CA ASP A 169 14.30 23.15 -5.73
C ASP A 169 14.72 22.10 -4.70
N VAL A 170 15.17 20.94 -5.15
CA VAL A 170 15.52 19.77 -4.34
C VAL A 170 17.04 19.62 -4.19
N ILE A 171 17.78 19.81 -5.29
CA ILE A 171 19.22 19.56 -5.41
C ILE A 171 19.98 20.89 -5.36
N LYS A 172 20.92 21.02 -4.41
CA LYS A 172 21.74 22.21 -4.21
C LYS A 172 22.86 22.36 -5.26
N ASP A 173 23.38 21.25 -5.78
CA ASP A 173 24.53 21.22 -6.70
C ASP A 173 24.30 20.24 -7.85
N MET A 174 23.59 20.71 -8.86
CA MET A 174 23.32 19.93 -10.09
C MET A 174 24.60 19.52 -10.84
N GLY A 175 25.70 20.22 -10.63
CA GLY A 175 26.99 19.91 -11.32
C GLY A 175 27.60 18.58 -10.90
N LYS A 176 27.22 18.03 -9.74
CA LYS A 176 27.71 16.75 -9.24
C LYS A 176 26.83 15.56 -9.67
N VAL A 177 25.57 15.80 -9.97
CA VAL A 177 24.58 14.75 -10.24
C VAL A 177 24.98 13.80 -11.36
N PRO A 178 25.43 14.27 -12.54
CA PRO A 178 25.76 13.35 -13.64
C PRO A 178 26.81 12.30 -13.28
N ALA A 179 27.83 12.67 -12.51
CA ALA A 179 28.91 11.75 -12.15
C ALA A 179 28.44 10.70 -11.12
N ILE A 180 27.52 11.08 -10.23
CA ILE A 180 26.93 10.15 -9.25
C ILE A 180 25.96 9.19 -9.96
N VAL A 181 25.08 9.72 -10.81
CA VAL A 181 24.17 8.88 -11.62
C VAL A 181 24.94 7.88 -12.49
N GLU A 182 26.06 8.30 -13.10
CA GLU A 182 26.92 7.39 -13.86
C GLU A 182 27.54 6.30 -12.96
N GLN A 183 27.92 6.65 -11.73
CA GLN A 183 28.44 5.68 -10.76
C GLN A 183 27.35 4.66 -10.36
N GLU A 184 26.15 5.13 -10.04
CA GLU A 184 25.02 4.26 -9.68
C GLU A 184 24.65 3.31 -10.82
N LEU A 185 24.48 3.82 -12.04
CA LEU A 185 24.21 2.99 -13.22
C LEU A 185 25.28 1.91 -13.45
N ASN A 186 26.56 2.22 -13.17
CA ASN A 186 27.65 1.26 -13.31
C ASN A 186 27.71 0.20 -12.19
N SER A 187 27.04 0.43 -11.07
CA SER A 187 26.97 -0.54 -9.97
C SER A 187 25.89 -1.61 -10.17
N HIS A 188 24.95 -1.39 -11.09
CA HIS A 188 23.84 -2.30 -11.33
C HIS A 188 24.25 -3.57 -12.09
N MET A 189 23.45 -4.61 -12.00
CA MET A 189 23.69 -5.95 -12.55
C MET A 189 24.01 -5.94 -14.06
N TRP A 190 23.43 -5.00 -14.82
CA TRP A 190 23.56 -4.88 -16.27
C TRP A 190 24.51 -3.76 -16.73
N ALA A 191 25.40 -3.32 -15.86
CA ALA A 191 26.28 -2.16 -16.05
C ALA A 191 27.07 -2.11 -17.37
N GLY A 192 27.32 -3.24 -18.02
CA GLY A 192 28.06 -3.27 -19.29
C GLY A 192 27.28 -2.91 -20.55
N GLU A 193 25.96 -2.70 -20.45
CA GLU A 193 25.04 -2.54 -21.58
C GLU A 193 24.56 -1.09 -21.78
N PHE A 194 25.01 -0.14 -20.91
CA PHE A 194 24.45 1.20 -20.82
C PHE A 194 25.01 2.25 -21.79
N TYR A 195 26.02 1.97 -22.55
CA TYR A 195 26.71 3.05 -23.27
C TYR A 195 26.48 3.02 -24.78
N SER A 196 25.65 3.97 -25.22
CA SER A 196 25.67 4.47 -26.60
C SER A 196 26.70 5.59 -26.76
N GLU A 197 26.63 6.35 -27.85
CA GLU A 197 27.43 7.57 -28.08
C GLU A 197 27.07 8.69 -27.06
N THR A 198 25.89 8.62 -26.39
CA THR A 198 25.45 9.59 -25.39
C THR A 198 25.84 9.12 -23.98
N THR A 199 26.72 9.86 -23.34
CA THR A 199 27.07 9.63 -21.94
C THR A 199 26.05 10.31 -21.01
N VAL A 200 25.98 9.88 -19.73
CA VAL A 200 25.16 10.52 -18.70
C VAL A 200 25.41 12.02 -18.63
N ALA A 201 26.70 12.43 -18.69
CA ALA A 201 27.06 13.85 -18.66
C ALA A 201 26.53 14.63 -19.87
N ASP A 202 26.56 14.03 -21.08
CA ASP A 202 26.01 14.65 -22.28
C ASP A 202 24.47 14.70 -22.24
N TYR A 203 23.80 13.69 -21.68
CA TYR A 203 22.35 13.70 -21.46
C TYR A 203 21.93 14.89 -20.60
N PHE A 204 22.49 15.03 -19.39
CA PHE A 204 22.19 16.15 -18.49
C PHE A 204 22.54 17.53 -19.05
N LYS A 205 23.56 17.62 -19.90
CA LYS A 205 23.97 18.86 -20.55
C LYS A 205 23.01 19.29 -21.66
N ASN A 206 22.46 18.31 -22.40
CA ASN A 206 21.69 18.58 -23.61
C ASN A 206 20.17 18.58 -23.34
N THR A 207 19.72 17.94 -22.25
CA THR A 207 18.32 17.87 -21.84
C THR A 207 18.02 19.06 -20.92
N PRO A 208 17.00 19.89 -21.22
CA PRO A 208 16.56 20.94 -20.31
C PRO A 208 15.97 20.33 -19.04
N GLU A 209 15.98 21.07 -17.93
CA GLU A 209 15.57 20.58 -16.60
C GLU A 209 14.16 20.00 -16.59
N ASP A 210 13.24 20.61 -17.32
CA ASP A 210 11.84 20.18 -17.49
C ASP A 210 11.68 18.96 -18.42
N GLY A 211 12.73 18.57 -19.12
CA GLY A 211 12.80 17.36 -19.95
C GLY A 211 13.45 16.17 -19.25
N ILE A 212 14.03 16.36 -18.07
CA ILE A 212 14.62 15.26 -17.29
C ILE A 212 13.51 14.56 -16.53
N SER A 213 13.34 13.25 -16.75
CA SER A 213 12.39 12.45 -15.98
C SER A 213 13.00 12.03 -14.65
N TRP A 214 12.34 12.37 -13.55
CA TRP A 214 12.80 12.07 -12.19
C TRP A 214 11.66 12.02 -11.19
N THR A 215 11.86 11.28 -10.11
CA THR A 215 10.97 11.25 -8.94
C THR A 215 11.74 11.56 -7.66
N LEU A 216 11.04 12.12 -6.70
CA LEU A 216 11.54 12.34 -5.35
C LEU A 216 11.01 11.21 -4.46
N ASP A 217 11.80 10.14 -4.37
CA ASP A 217 11.43 8.97 -3.58
C ASP A 217 11.76 9.18 -2.08
N TYR A 218 11.42 8.23 -1.22
CA TYR A 218 11.71 8.32 0.22
C TYR A 218 13.20 8.20 0.56
N ASN A 219 13.98 7.52 -0.30
CA ASN A 219 15.40 7.25 -0.06
C ASN A 219 16.35 8.13 -0.89
N GLY A 220 15.84 8.85 -1.88
CA GLY A 220 16.66 9.65 -2.79
C GLY A 220 15.88 10.26 -3.94
N VAL A 221 16.61 10.75 -4.93
CA VAL A 221 16.07 11.20 -6.21
C VAL A 221 16.38 10.14 -7.25
N THR A 222 15.35 9.57 -7.86
CA THR A 222 15.48 8.57 -8.93
C THR A 222 15.34 9.24 -10.28
N PHE A 223 16.34 9.06 -11.13
CA PHE A 223 16.35 9.50 -12.52
C PHE A 223 15.97 8.34 -13.43
N TYR A 224 15.13 8.62 -14.42
CA TYR A 224 14.68 7.63 -15.40
C TYR A 224 15.15 8.01 -16.80
N PHE A 225 15.64 7.02 -17.52
CA PHE A 225 16.12 7.16 -18.89
C PHE A 225 15.31 6.25 -19.79
N ALA A 226 14.72 6.81 -20.82
CA ALA A 226 13.98 6.05 -21.81
C ALA A 226 14.91 5.12 -22.60
N ASP A 227 14.32 4.14 -23.26
CA ASP A 227 15.07 3.27 -24.17
C ASP A 227 15.74 4.12 -25.29
N GLY A 228 17.04 3.99 -25.41
CA GLY A 228 17.85 4.77 -26.34
C GLY A 228 18.43 6.08 -25.79
N ASP A 229 18.10 6.52 -24.59
CA ASP A 229 18.67 7.73 -23.99
C ASP A 229 20.17 7.58 -23.67
N LEU A 230 20.55 6.48 -23.05
CA LEU A 230 21.92 6.20 -22.60
C LEU A 230 22.53 4.98 -23.30
N ALA A 231 21.73 4.08 -23.81
CA ALA A 231 22.11 2.84 -24.45
C ALA A 231 21.60 2.78 -25.90
N GLU A 232 21.97 1.75 -26.64
CA GLU A 232 21.35 1.47 -27.93
C GLU A 232 19.85 1.13 -27.71
N ALA A 233 19.00 1.56 -28.64
CA ALA A 233 17.59 1.23 -28.58
C ALA A 233 17.38 -0.30 -28.58
N GLY A 234 16.49 -0.78 -27.70
CA GLY A 234 16.27 -2.20 -27.45
C GLY A 234 16.98 -2.78 -26.24
N ASN A 235 17.86 -2.02 -25.56
CA ASN A 235 18.47 -2.42 -24.28
C ASN A 235 17.60 -2.09 -23.07
N GLY A 236 16.44 -1.48 -23.31
CA GLY A 236 15.45 -1.18 -22.29
C GLY A 236 15.69 0.13 -21.54
N ARG A 237 14.77 0.41 -20.64
CA ARG A 237 14.77 1.60 -19.79
C ARG A 237 15.75 1.43 -18.63
N GLN A 238 16.34 2.56 -18.17
CA GLN A 238 17.31 2.59 -17.09
C GLN A 238 16.83 3.51 -15.98
N ALA A 239 17.17 3.22 -14.73
CA ALA A 239 16.93 4.11 -13.60
C ALA A 239 18.14 4.12 -12.65
N ALA A 240 18.36 5.24 -11.98
CA ALA A 240 19.39 5.38 -10.97
C ALA A 240 18.90 6.28 -9.83
N THR A 241 19.09 5.86 -8.60
CA THR A 241 18.72 6.64 -7.41
C THR A 241 19.95 7.26 -6.76
N VAL A 242 19.96 8.59 -6.69
CA VAL A 242 20.96 9.34 -5.90
C VAL A 242 20.49 9.38 -4.46
N SER A 243 21.14 8.59 -3.61
CA SER A 243 20.76 8.38 -2.22
C SER A 243 20.91 9.62 -1.35
N PHE A 244 19.90 9.91 -0.51
CA PHE A 244 19.99 10.92 0.55
C PHE A 244 21.03 10.58 1.61
N ALA A 245 21.16 9.30 1.94
CA ALA A 245 22.06 8.84 2.97
C ALA A 245 23.54 8.92 2.53
N ALA A 246 23.81 8.56 1.27
CA ALA A 246 25.16 8.62 0.69
C ALA A 246 25.60 10.07 0.35
N HIS A 247 24.66 10.93 -0.06
CA HIS A 247 24.95 12.28 -0.57
C HIS A 247 24.13 13.39 0.10
N PRO A 248 24.04 13.47 1.45
CA PRO A 248 23.17 14.42 2.14
C PRO A 248 23.51 15.91 1.83
N GLU A 249 24.74 16.19 1.44
CA GLU A 249 25.17 17.55 1.09
C GLU A 249 24.54 18.08 -0.22
N LEU A 250 24.02 17.18 -1.07
CA LEU A 250 23.41 17.57 -2.33
C LEU A 250 21.98 18.07 -2.18
N PHE A 251 21.28 17.67 -1.12
CA PHE A 251 19.86 17.87 -1.00
C PHE A 251 19.47 18.92 0.05
N HIS A 252 18.33 19.56 -0.15
CA HIS A 252 17.70 20.38 0.88
C HIS A 252 17.08 19.48 1.96
N GLU A 253 17.35 19.78 3.22
CA GLU A 253 17.06 18.95 4.41
C GLU A 253 15.59 18.51 4.51
N LYS A 254 14.65 19.43 4.14
CA LYS A 254 13.22 19.17 4.19
C LYS A 254 12.78 17.97 3.31
N TYR A 255 13.55 17.65 2.26
CA TYR A 255 13.21 16.55 1.34
C TYR A 255 13.81 15.21 1.74
N MET A 256 14.84 15.23 2.61
CA MET A 256 15.52 14.03 3.08
C MET A 256 14.79 13.32 4.23
N THR A 257 13.72 13.92 4.77
CA THR A 257 12.92 13.30 5.82
C THR A 257 11.84 12.41 5.22
N ALA A 258 11.66 11.23 5.79
CA ALA A 258 10.61 10.29 5.43
C ALA A 258 9.69 10.02 6.63
N PRO A 259 8.45 9.55 6.43
CA PRO A 259 7.62 8.98 7.48
C PRO A 259 8.35 7.83 8.19
N GLU A 260 7.97 7.53 9.43
CA GLU A 260 8.54 6.39 10.16
C GLU A 260 8.26 5.06 9.46
N GLY A 261 7.06 4.94 8.86
CA GLY A 261 6.68 3.82 8.01
C GLY A 261 5.96 4.31 6.75
N TYR A 262 6.14 3.59 5.63
CA TYR A 262 5.50 3.91 4.36
C TYR A 262 5.44 2.68 3.45
N MET A 263 4.60 2.74 2.41
CA MET A 263 4.51 1.74 1.36
C MET A 263 4.64 2.39 -0.01
N VAL A 264 5.27 1.67 -0.94
CA VAL A 264 5.49 2.12 -2.33
C VAL A 264 5.22 0.96 -3.28
N GLY A 265 4.40 1.17 -4.32
CA GLY A 265 4.22 0.19 -5.38
C GLY A 265 5.53 -0.10 -6.14
N LEU A 266 5.77 -1.38 -6.41
CA LEU A 266 6.92 -1.88 -7.16
C LEU A 266 6.44 -2.39 -8.52
N PRO A 267 6.52 -1.58 -9.58
CA PRO A 267 6.16 -2.06 -10.91
C PRO A 267 7.04 -3.26 -11.29
N LEU A 268 6.45 -4.23 -11.99
CA LEU A 268 7.21 -5.36 -12.50
C LEU A 268 8.30 -4.89 -13.47
N ASP A 269 9.44 -5.55 -13.41
CA ASP A 269 10.61 -5.32 -14.27
C ASP A 269 11.21 -3.90 -14.14
N HIS A 270 11.00 -3.25 -12.98
CA HIS A 270 11.59 -1.96 -12.65
C HIS A 270 12.40 -2.06 -11.35
N SER A 271 13.59 -1.48 -11.37
CA SER A 271 14.43 -1.40 -10.17
C SER A 271 13.89 -0.39 -9.17
N PHE A 272 13.90 -0.76 -7.91
CA PHE A 272 13.63 0.07 -6.77
C PHE A 272 14.81 -0.02 -5.80
N PHE A 273 15.14 1.08 -5.12
CA PHE A 273 16.33 1.16 -4.30
C PHE A 273 15.96 1.55 -2.86
N ALA A 274 16.41 0.75 -1.90
CA ALA A 274 16.17 0.98 -0.47
C ALA A 274 17.35 0.48 0.37
N ASP A 275 17.64 1.16 1.47
CA ASP A 275 18.60 0.72 2.49
C ASP A 275 17.92 -0.36 3.35
N LEU A 276 18.16 -1.64 3.02
CA LEU A 276 17.51 -2.80 3.64
C LEU A 276 18.23 -3.30 4.89
N ASP A 277 19.53 -3.00 5.03
CA ASP A 277 20.37 -3.51 6.12
C ASP A 277 20.85 -2.41 7.09
N GLY A 278 20.57 -1.13 6.78
CA GLY A 278 20.88 0.02 7.63
C GLY A 278 22.30 0.53 7.50
N ASP A 279 23.04 0.13 6.47
CA ASP A 279 24.43 0.55 6.24
C ASP A 279 24.55 1.87 5.45
N LYS A 280 23.43 2.39 4.92
CA LYS A 280 23.22 3.62 4.15
C LYS A 280 23.52 3.52 2.66
N ASP A 281 24.06 2.45 2.19
CA ASP A 281 24.04 2.15 0.78
C ASP A 281 22.65 1.64 0.41
N LEU A 282 22.23 1.77 -0.84
CA LEU A 282 20.89 1.32 -1.25
C LEU A 282 21.02 0.00 -1.99
N GLU A 283 20.28 -1.00 -1.50
CA GLU A 283 20.12 -2.27 -2.19
C GLU A 283 19.09 -2.13 -3.32
N GLU A 284 19.36 -2.81 -4.43
CA GLU A 284 18.41 -2.95 -5.52
C GLU A 284 17.40 -4.06 -5.24
N LEU A 285 16.12 -3.71 -5.36
CA LEU A 285 14.99 -4.62 -5.39
C LEU A 285 14.38 -4.60 -6.78
N ASN A 286 14.09 -5.77 -7.34
CA ASN A 286 13.34 -5.90 -8.59
C ASN A 286 12.34 -7.04 -8.47
N CYS A 287 11.11 -6.79 -8.91
CA CYS A 287 10.04 -7.77 -8.97
C CYS A 287 9.74 -8.08 -10.44
N SER A 288 9.63 -9.34 -10.80
CA SER A 288 9.31 -9.76 -12.17
C SER A 288 8.20 -10.80 -12.20
N GLY A 289 7.46 -10.87 -13.30
CA GLY A 289 6.42 -11.86 -13.52
C GLY A 289 6.61 -12.57 -14.86
N TYR A 290 6.47 -13.89 -14.90
CA TYR A 290 6.46 -14.61 -16.15
C TYR A 290 5.01 -14.85 -16.60
N PHE A 291 4.59 -14.09 -17.63
CA PHE A 291 3.29 -14.27 -18.27
C PHE A 291 3.32 -15.48 -19.19
N ASN A 292 2.39 -16.42 -18.98
CA ASN A 292 2.23 -17.59 -19.81
C ASN A 292 1.08 -17.37 -20.81
N PRO A 293 1.38 -17.14 -22.12
CA PRO A 293 0.35 -16.84 -23.10
C PRO A 293 -0.62 -18.00 -23.37
N ASP A 294 -0.19 -19.26 -23.12
CA ASP A 294 -1.06 -20.43 -23.28
C ASP A 294 -2.13 -20.50 -22.17
N MET A 295 -1.84 -19.93 -21.00
CA MET A 295 -2.77 -19.87 -19.87
C MET A 295 -3.51 -18.52 -19.80
N GLY A 296 -3.01 -17.47 -20.45
CA GLY A 296 -3.54 -16.13 -20.38
C GLY A 296 -3.32 -15.45 -19.01
N MET A 297 -2.36 -15.93 -18.22
CA MET A 297 -2.07 -15.42 -16.86
C MET A 297 -0.59 -15.55 -16.53
N TYR A 298 -0.17 -14.88 -15.48
CA TYR A 298 1.16 -15.10 -14.90
C TYR A 298 1.23 -16.49 -14.27
N SER A 299 2.37 -17.17 -14.39
CA SER A 299 2.61 -18.50 -13.84
C SER A 299 3.79 -18.56 -12.87
N SER A 300 4.58 -17.50 -12.76
CA SER A 300 5.59 -17.38 -11.70
C SER A 300 5.87 -15.91 -11.39
N PHE A 301 6.31 -15.67 -10.15
CA PHE A 301 6.76 -14.39 -9.64
C PHE A 301 8.20 -14.49 -9.17
N GLY A 302 9.04 -13.52 -9.50
CA GLY A 302 10.44 -13.46 -9.15
C GLY A 302 10.77 -12.21 -8.33
N ILE A 303 11.60 -12.37 -7.31
CA ILE A 303 12.18 -11.27 -6.53
C ILE A 303 13.70 -11.34 -6.66
N TYR A 304 14.30 -10.23 -7.01
CA TYR A 304 15.74 -10.02 -7.01
C TYR A 304 16.12 -9.05 -5.90
N THR A 305 17.18 -9.37 -5.18
CA THR A 305 17.93 -8.43 -4.34
C THR A 305 19.40 -8.51 -4.74
N ASP A 306 20.10 -7.39 -4.80
CA ASP A 306 21.53 -7.39 -5.15
C ASP A 306 22.41 -8.08 -4.10
N THR A 307 21.97 -8.10 -2.82
CA THR A 307 22.62 -8.87 -1.76
C THR A 307 22.69 -10.36 -2.08
N ASP A 308 21.62 -10.93 -2.66
CA ASP A 308 21.59 -12.33 -3.12
C ASP A 308 22.16 -12.51 -4.52
N GLY A 309 22.11 -11.47 -5.36
CA GLY A 309 22.68 -11.44 -6.70
C GLY A 309 21.97 -12.33 -7.73
N HIS A 310 20.79 -12.82 -7.45
CA HIS A 310 19.97 -13.61 -8.37
C HIS A 310 18.49 -13.53 -8.05
N TYR A 311 17.64 -13.83 -9.05
CA TYR A 311 16.19 -13.93 -8.86
C TYR A 311 15.80 -15.22 -8.14
N HIS A 312 14.95 -15.06 -7.14
CA HIS A 312 14.19 -16.15 -6.53
C HIS A 312 12.82 -16.22 -7.17
N TYR A 313 12.52 -17.30 -7.88
CA TYR A 313 11.24 -17.51 -8.52
C TYR A 313 10.36 -18.44 -7.67
N GLU A 314 9.09 -18.08 -7.58
CA GLU A 314 8.05 -18.90 -6.99
C GLU A 314 6.96 -19.17 -8.04
N ASP A 315 6.48 -20.43 -8.10
CA ASP A 315 5.36 -20.82 -8.94
C ASP A 315 4.07 -20.27 -8.33
N LEU A 316 3.64 -19.12 -8.82
CA LEU A 316 2.41 -18.42 -8.43
C LEU A 316 1.61 -18.14 -9.68
N CYS A 317 0.31 -18.50 -9.67
CA CYS A 317 -0.60 -18.18 -10.75
C CYS A 317 -1.46 -16.98 -10.37
N ALA A 318 -1.53 -15.99 -11.24
CA ALA A 318 -2.39 -14.82 -11.07
C ALA A 318 -2.63 -14.13 -12.42
N ASP A 319 -3.75 -13.44 -12.55
CA ASP A 319 -4.02 -12.58 -13.71
C ASP A 319 -3.16 -11.31 -13.70
N ALA A 320 -2.84 -10.81 -12.49
CA ALA A 320 -1.91 -9.71 -12.30
C ALA A 320 -1.18 -9.83 -10.95
N PHE A 321 0.07 -9.37 -10.94
CA PHE A 321 0.88 -9.15 -9.75
C PHE A 321 0.98 -7.66 -9.44
N ASP A 322 0.72 -7.29 -8.18
CA ASP A 322 0.81 -5.91 -7.70
C ASP A 322 1.68 -5.86 -6.43
N PRO A 323 3.00 -5.85 -6.56
CA PRO A 323 3.90 -5.85 -5.43
C PRO A 323 4.10 -4.46 -4.84
N TYR A 324 4.23 -4.40 -3.49
CA TYR A 324 4.53 -3.20 -2.72
C TYR A 324 5.72 -3.42 -1.82
N TYR A 325 6.64 -2.46 -1.82
CA TYR A 325 7.64 -2.35 -0.77
C TYR A 325 7.01 -1.72 0.47
N VAL A 326 7.32 -2.29 1.62
CA VAL A 326 6.81 -1.86 2.92
C VAL A 326 7.97 -1.61 3.87
N LYS A 327 8.07 -0.39 4.39
CA LYS A 327 8.94 -0.05 5.52
C LYS A 327 8.07 0.23 6.72
N THR A 328 8.31 -0.47 7.83
CA THR A 328 7.61 -0.22 9.09
C THR A 328 8.35 0.77 9.97
N ALA A 329 7.64 1.34 10.95
CA ALA A 329 8.24 2.24 11.95
C ALA A 329 9.34 1.56 12.78
N ASP A 330 9.29 0.24 12.94
CA ASP A 330 10.31 -0.55 13.65
C ASP A 330 11.57 -0.80 12.78
N GLY A 331 11.59 -0.33 11.52
CA GLY A 331 12.72 -0.48 10.60
C GLY A 331 12.79 -1.84 9.91
N ASN A 332 11.71 -2.63 9.90
CA ASN A 332 11.62 -3.85 9.12
C ASN A 332 11.15 -3.55 7.69
N HIS A 333 11.56 -4.39 6.74
CA HIS A 333 11.34 -4.23 5.31
C HIS A 333 10.65 -5.47 4.75
N TYR A 334 9.54 -5.27 4.04
CA TYR A 334 8.76 -6.37 3.46
C TYR A 334 8.40 -6.09 2.01
N ILE A 335 8.12 -7.16 1.26
CA ILE A 335 7.39 -7.10 0.00
C ILE A 335 6.01 -7.70 0.23
N TYR A 336 4.97 -6.91 -0.02
CA TYR A 336 3.58 -7.33 -0.07
C TYR A 336 3.20 -7.56 -1.53
N LEU A 337 3.02 -8.81 -1.91
CA LEU A 337 2.61 -9.18 -3.26
C LEU A 337 1.12 -9.49 -3.27
N PHE A 338 0.32 -8.62 -3.86
CA PHE A 338 -1.08 -8.90 -4.15
C PHE A 338 -1.19 -9.65 -5.47
N CYS A 339 -1.65 -10.90 -5.40
CA CYS A 339 -1.98 -11.73 -6.54
C CYS A 339 -3.46 -11.54 -6.87
N LYS A 340 -3.77 -11.03 -8.05
CA LYS A 340 -5.15 -10.77 -8.49
C LYS A 340 -5.62 -11.93 -9.35
N GLU A 341 -6.83 -12.44 -9.08
CA GLU A 341 -7.50 -13.48 -9.85
C GLU A 341 -8.82 -12.94 -10.41
N ASN A 342 -9.03 -13.10 -11.71
CA ASN A 342 -10.20 -12.55 -12.41
C ASN A 342 -11.44 -13.46 -12.36
N GLU A 343 -11.69 -14.17 -11.28
CA GLU A 343 -12.94 -14.90 -11.13
C GLU A 343 -14.10 -13.97 -10.72
N GLY A 344 -14.65 -13.28 -11.72
CA GLY A 344 -15.83 -12.40 -11.57
C GLY A 344 -15.49 -10.92 -11.36
N ALA A 345 -16.51 -10.08 -11.31
CA ALA A 345 -16.40 -8.61 -11.24
C ALA A 345 -15.69 -8.09 -9.96
N PHE A 346 -15.36 -8.95 -9.03
CA PHE A 346 -14.64 -8.68 -7.79
C PHE A 346 -13.70 -9.87 -7.56
N GLY A 347 -12.59 -9.94 -8.31
CA GLY A 347 -11.62 -11.02 -8.18
C GLY A 347 -11.13 -11.11 -6.74
N LEU A 348 -11.27 -12.28 -6.15
CA LEU A 348 -10.60 -12.60 -4.89
C LEU A 348 -9.10 -12.53 -5.18
N GLY A 349 -8.39 -11.74 -4.38
CA GLY A 349 -6.95 -11.72 -4.41
C GLY A 349 -6.39 -12.44 -3.20
N HIS A 350 -5.14 -12.83 -3.28
CA HIS A 350 -4.40 -13.23 -2.09
C HIS A 350 -3.13 -12.42 -1.97
N LEU A 351 -2.73 -12.17 -0.74
CA LEU A 351 -1.51 -11.48 -0.39
C LEU A 351 -0.45 -12.50 0.00
N VAL A 352 0.72 -12.41 -0.63
CA VAL A 352 1.92 -13.13 -0.21
C VAL A 352 2.89 -12.14 0.40
N VAL A 353 3.44 -12.44 1.58
CA VAL A 353 4.35 -11.53 2.28
C VAL A 353 5.74 -12.13 2.35
N TYR A 354 6.73 -11.32 1.96
CA TYR A 354 8.15 -11.65 2.06
C TYR A 354 8.87 -10.63 2.96
N ASP A 355 9.73 -11.15 3.84
CA ASP A 355 10.68 -10.35 4.62
C ASP A 355 11.95 -10.16 3.79
N VAL A 356 12.32 -8.91 3.57
CA VAL A 356 13.56 -8.52 2.87
C VAL A 356 14.50 -7.71 3.76
N THR A 357 14.23 -7.67 5.06
CA THR A 357 15.07 -6.99 6.04
C THR A 357 16.49 -7.58 6.04
N GLY A 358 17.50 -6.70 5.94
CA GLY A 358 18.90 -7.12 5.83
C GLY A 358 19.28 -7.65 4.45
N GLY A 359 18.50 -7.38 3.41
CA GLY A 359 18.77 -7.78 2.02
C GLY A 359 18.51 -9.26 1.71
N GLY A 360 18.16 -10.09 2.70
CA GLY A 360 17.76 -11.48 2.50
C GLY A 360 16.32 -11.60 2.00
N LEU A 361 15.90 -12.80 1.57
CA LEU A 361 14.53 -13.08 1.17
C LEU A 361 13.95 -14.25 1.96
N LYS A 362 12.82 -14.02 2.63
CA LYS A 362 12.10 -15.04 3.38
C LYS A 362 10.59 -14.87 3.23
N LYS A 363 9.90 -15.86 2.69
CA LYS A 363 8.43 -15.91 2.69
C LYS A 363 7.93 -16.06 4.14
N LEU A 364 7.02 -15.17 4.55
CA LEU A 364 6.41 -15.18 5.89
C LEU A 364 5.08 -15.91 5.89
N GLY A 365 4.25 -15.72 4.88
CA GLY A 365 2.94 -16.34 4.79
C GLY A 365 2.09 -15.81 3.65
N GLU A 366 0.86 -16.31 3.59
CA GLU A 366 -0.16 -15.92 2.62
C GLU A 366 -1.49 -15.73 3.34
N ARG A 367 -2.36 -14.88 2.76
CA ARG A 367 -3.76 -14.79 3.17
C ARG A 367 -4.64 -14.28 2.02
N ALA A 368 -5.91 -14.67 2.03
CA ALA A 368 -6.91 -14.16 1.09
C ALA A 368 -7.22 -12.70 1.45
N THR A 369 -6.80 -11.77 0.62
CA THR A 369 -7.09 -10.33 0.77
C THR A 369 -6.63 -9.58 -0.48
N ALA A 370 -7.24 -8.43 -0.76
CA ALA A 370 -6.89 -7.53 -1.84
C ALA A 370 -6.96 -6.07 -1.37
N PRO A 371 -6.31 -5.12 -2.06
CA PRO A 371 -6.57 -3.71 -1.82
C PRO A 371 -8.06 -3.39 -1.95
N PHE A 372 -8.59 -2.60 -1.02
CA PHE A 372 -10.01 -2.28 -1.03
C PHE A 372 -10.43 -1.48 -2.25
N CYS A 373 -11.45 -1.98 -2.95
CA CYS A 373 -11.97 -1.38 -4.16
C CYS A 373 -13.30 -0.65 -3.88
N LEU A 374 -13.35 0.62 -4.26
CA LEU A 374 -14.56 1.43 -4.21
C LEU A 374 -15.25 1.36 -5.57
N PRO A 375 -16.52 0.95 -5.67
CA PRO A 375 -17.24 1.00 -6.94
C PRO A 375 -17.59 2.46 -7.29
N GLU A 376 -17.08 2.97 -8.39
CA GLU A 376 -17.46 4.26 -8.95
C GLU A 376 -17.88 4.12 -10.42
N GLY A 377 -19.14 4.43 -10.73
CA GLY A 377 -19.67 4.65 -12.06
C GLY A 377 -19.27 3.60 -13.09
N GLU A 378 -18.47 4.00 -14.08
CA GLU A 378 -17.93 3.11 -15.13
C GLU A 378 -16.49 2.62 -14.85
N GLY A 379 -15.90 2.98 -13.69
CA GLY A 379 -14.54 2.65 -13.30
C GLY A 379 -14.45 2.04 -11.89
N TYR A 380 -13.27 1.53 -11.56
CA TYR A 380 -12.92 1.06 -10.21
C TYR A 380 -11.94 2.04 -9.59
N SER A 381 -12.15 2.36 -8.31
CA SER A 381 -11.21 3.13 -7.51
C SER A 381 -10.62 2.24 -6.43
N PHE A 382 -9.30 2.25 -6.30
CA PHE A 382 -8.59 1.48 -5.27
C PHE A 382 -7.96 2.42 -4.27
N ILE A 383 -8.11 2.10 -2.98
CA ILE A 383 -7.32 2.75 -1.94
C ILE A 383 -5.92 2.16 -2.00
N LEU A 384 -4.95 2.99 -2.39
CA LEU A 384 -3.57 2.54 -2.52
C LEU A 384 -2.95 2.23 -1.15
N PRO A 385 -2.25 1.10 -1.02
CA PRO A 385 -1.41 0.83 0.13
C PRO A 385 -0.24 1.82 0.21
N THR A 386 -0.38 2.89 0.99
CA THR A 386 0.66 3.91 1.21
C THR A 386 1.18 3.93 2.64
N ASN A 387 0.36 3.49 3.60
CA ASN A 387 0.65 3.56 5.03
C ASN A 387 0.59 2.17 5.68
N PRO A 388 1.69 1.63 6.20
CA PRO A 388 1.69 0.33 6.87
C PRO A 388 0.89 0.31 8.19
N ALA A 389 0.60 1.47 8.77
CA ALA A 389 -0.24 1.58 9.97
C ALA A 389 -1.74 1.74 9.64
N GLU A 390 -2.10 1.97 8.37
CA GLU A 390 -3.48 2.16 7.93
C GLU A 390 -3.65 1.56 6.53
N LEU A 391 -3.85 0.27 6.48
CA LEU A 391 -3.94 -0.53 5.27
C LEU A 391 -5.40 -0.89 5.01
N TRP A 392 -5.99 -0.34 3.96
CA TRP A 392 -7.35 -0.66 3.56
C TRP A 392 -7.35 -1.89 2.66
N LEU A 393 -7.87 -2.99 3.17
CA LEU A 393 -7.93 -4.25 2.44
C LEU A 393 -9.38 -4.75 2.36
N ASP A 394 -9.70 -5.40 1.25
CA ASP A 394 -10.88 -6.23 1.11
C ASP A 394 -10.50 -7.64 1.59
N ASP A 395 -11.13 -8.08 2.67
CA ASP A 395 -10.83 -9.36 3.30
C ASP A 395 -12.12 -10.20 3.33
N PRO A 396 -12.15 -11.36 2.68
CA PRO A 396 -13.35 -12.20 2.63
C PRO A 396 -13.81 -12.67 4.02
N ASP A 397 -12.93 -12.71 5.02
CA ASP A 397 -13.25 -13.13 6.36
C ASP A 397 -13.99 -12.03 7.17
N TYR A 398 -13.84 -10.76 6.75
CA TYR A 398 -14.47 -9.59 7.41
C TYR A 398 -15.60 -8.95 6.59
N GLY A 399 -15.97 -9.52 5.43
CA GLY A 399 -16.97 -8.97 4.52
C GLY A 399 -16.42 -7.85 3.61
N ASN A 400 -17.31 -7.34 2.73
CA ASN A 400 -16.93 -6.43 1.63
C ASN A 400 -16.94 -4.94 2.04
N ASP A 401 -16.76 -4.58 3.31
CA ASP A 401 -16.90 -3.20 3.79
C ASP A 401 -15.58 -2.42 3.85
N GLY A 402 -14.46 -3.01 3.40
CA GLY A 402 -13.11 -2.47 3.50
C GLY A 402 -12.64 -2.38 4.95
N THR A 403 -11.80 -3.31 5.36
CA THR A 403 -11.28 -3.35 6.73
C THR A 403 -9.92 -2.65 6.79
N VAL A 404 -9.69 -1.90 7.86
CA VAL A 404 -8.40 -1.25 8.11
C VAL A 404 -7.50 -2.21 8.88
N PHE A 405 -6.34 -2.47 8.31
CA PHE A 405 -5.29 -3.29 8.88
C PHE A 405 -4.07 -2.45 9.20
N ALA A 406 -3.20 -2.95 10.05
CA ALA A 406 -1.84 -2.48 10.22
C ALA A 406 -0.85 -3.62 9.98
N VAL A 407 0.35 -3.31 9.53
CA VAL A 407 1.43 -4.31 9.43
C VAL A 407 1.87 -4.70 10.83
N GLY A 408 1.70 -5.97 11.18
CA GLY A 408 2.09 -6.51 12.48
C GLY A 408 3.61 -6.66 12.63
N LYS A 409 4.07 -6.93 13.86
CA LYS A 409 5.50 -7.16 14.15
C LYS A 409 6.08 -8.38 13.45
N ASP A 410 5.24 -9.33 13.06
CA ASP A 410 5.58 -10.52 12.28
C ASP A 410 5.54 -10.27 10.76
N GLY A 411 5.26 -9.05 10.34
CA GLY A 411 5.16 -8.66 8.94
C GLY A 411 3.79 -8.89 8.31
N MET A 412 2.90 -9.63 8.94
CA MET A 412 1.57 -9.92 8.40
C MET A 412 0.58 -8.78 8.72
N PRO A 413 -0.40 -8.49 7.84
CA PRO A 413 -1.43 -7.49 8.13
C PRO A 413 -2.35 -7.97 9.26
N LYS A 414 -2.66 -7.06 10.18
CA LYS A 414 -3.55 -7.27 11.33
C LYS A 414 -4.55 -6.13 11.42
N THR A 415 -5.77 -6.43 11.88
CA THR A 415 -6.81 -5.40 12.07
C THR A 415 -6.41 -4.38 13.14
N ASP A 416 -6.73 -3.10 12.90
CA ASP A 416 -6.43 -2.04 13.84
C ASP A 416 -7.33 -2.14 15.10
N GLY A 417 -6.70 -2.09 16.26
CA GLY A 417 -7.39 -2.13 17.56
C GLY A 417 -7.54 -3.52 18.16
N GLU A 418 -7.36 -4.54 17.36
CA GLU A 418 -7.13 -5.88 17.87
C GLU A 418 -5.74 -6.32 17.45
N SER A 419 -4.89 -6.55 18.43
CA SER A 419 -3.87 -7.55 18.24
C SER A 419 -4.59 -8.88 18.06
N VAL A 420 -5.12 -9.14 16.88
CA VAL A 420 -5.54 -10.47 16.49
C VAL A 420 -4.32 -11.18 15.87
N SER A 421 -3.26 -11.23 16.60
CA SER A 421 -2.71 -12.52 16.97
C SER A 421 -3.87 -13.21 17.67
N GLY A 422 -4.30 -14.37 17.24
CA GLY A 422 -5.35 -15.09 17.90
C GLY A 422 -5.33 -14.79 19.39
N LEU A 423 -6.47 -14.54 19.97
CA LEU A 423 -6.64 -14.11 21.36
C LEU A 423 -5.47 -14.70 22.14
N ASP A 424 -4.50 -13.86 22.59
CA ASP A 424 -3.31 -14.38 23.29
C ASP A 424 -3.82 -14.99 24.59
N THR A 425 -4.30 -16.22 24.45
CA THR A 425 -4.90 -16.98 25.54
C THR A 425 -3.93 -17.17 26.67
N ASP A 426 -2.61 -17.09 26.38
CA ASP A 426 -1.55 -17.13 27.38
C ASP A 426 -1.43 -15.81 28.17
N ALA A 427 -1.96 -14.71 27.64
CA ALA A 427 -1.97 -13.41 28.31
C ALA A 427 -3.27 -13.14 29.09
N LEU A 428 -4.29 -14.01 28.98
CA LEU A 428 -5.56 -13.87 29.69
C LEU A 428 -5.43 -14.40 31.13
N GLU A 429 -5.93 -13.64 32.09
CA GLU A 429 -6.04 -14.09 33.47
C GLU A 429 -7.46 -14.66 33.69
N GLU A 430 -7.53 -15.93 34.07
CA GLU A 430 -8.81 -16.55 34.45
C GLU A 430 -9.36 -15.87 35.70
N ILE A 431 -10.62 -15.41 35.64
CA ILE A 431 -11.29 -14.73 36.74
C ILE A 431 -12.45 -15.59 37.30
N ALA A 432 -12.77 -15.35 38.57
CA ALA A 432 -13.82 -16.09 39.22
C ALA A 432 -15.22 -15.55 38.83
N PHE A 433 -16.16 -16.45 38.54
CA PHE A 433 -17.53 -16.10 38.20
C PHE A 433 -18.29 -15.42 39.36
N ASP A 434 -17.88 -15.62 40.64
CA ASP A 434 -18.50 -15.00 41.80
C ASP A 434 -18.21 -13.48 41.92
N GLU A 435 -17.29 -12.95 41.11
CA GLU A 435 -17.02 -11.52 41.03
C GLU A 435 -17.91 -10.78 40.02
N LEU A 436 -18.64 -11.51 39.16
CA LEU A 436 -19.47 -10.97 38.09
C LEU A 436 -20.86 -11.57 38.04
N SER A 437 -21.88 -10.76 37.79
CA SER A 437 -23.21 -11.25 37.49
C SER A 437 -23.33 -11.57 36.01
N LEU A 438 -23.58 -12.85 35.69
CA LEU A 438 -23.88 -13.30 34.32
C LEU A 438 -25.36 -13.24 33.98
N GLU A 439 -26.20 -12.84 34.93
CA GLU A 439 -27.65 -12.73 34.75
C GLU A 439 -28.00 -11.64 33.73
N ASP A 440 -28.85 -11.97 32.76
CA ASP A 440 -29.29 -11.09 31.68
C ASP A 440 -28.13 -10.57 30.81
N THR A 441 -27.12 -11.43 30.53
CA THR A 441 -26.01 -11.11 29.68
C THR A 441 -26.11 -11.77 28.30
N GLU A 442 -25.47 -11.12 27.32
CA GLU A 442 -25.38 -11.57 25.93
C GLU A 442 -23.92 -11.57 25.53
N TRP A 443 -23.46 -12.68 24.98
CA TRP A 443 -22.07 -12.91 24.55
C TRP A 443 -22.06 -13.25 23.08
N ASN A 444 -21.27 -12.53 22.29
CA ASN A 444 -21.18 -12.73 20.86
C ASN A 444 -19.92 -13.52 20.53
N GLY A 445 -20.03 -14.44 19.59
CA GLY A 445 -18.92 -15.25 19.15
C GLY A 445 -17.85 -14.41 18.46
N TYR A 446 -16.64 -14.65 18.88
CA TYR A 446 -15.47 -14.00 18.34
C TYR A 446 -14.61 -14.98 17.51
N MET A 447 -14.34 -16.14 18.06
CA MET A 447 -13.47 -17.14 17.44
C MET A 447 -13.87 -18.56 17.87
N ALA A 448 -13.76 -19.49 16.94
CA ALA A 448 -13.80 -20.93 17.21
C ALA A 448 -12.40 -21.52 16.95
N VAL A 449 -11.90 -22.33 17.86
CA VAL A 449 -10.61 -23.01 17.73
C VAL A 449 -10.83 -24.51 17.74
N ASP A 450 -10.33 -25.22 16.73
CA ASP A 450 -10.23 -26.66 16.79
C ASP A 450 -9.02 -27.05 17.68
N PRO A 451 -9.21 -27.63 18.86
CA PRO A 451 -8.13 -27.94 19.78
C PRO A 451 -7.20 -29.06 19.29
N GLN A 452 -7.58 -29.79 18.21
CA GLN A 452 -6.76 -30.87 17.66
C GLN A 452 -5.78 -30.36 16.58
N SER A 453 -6.27 -29.48 15.70
CA SER A 453 -5.45 -28.89 14.63
C SER A 453 -4.84 -27.55 15.04
N GLY A 454 -5.43 -26.84 15.99
CA GLY A 454 -5.11 -25.46 16.34
C GLY A 454 -5.63 -24.47 15.28
N GLU A 455 -6.52 -24.89 14.39
CA GLU A 455 -7.14 -24.03 13.39
C GLU A 455 -8.08 -23.04 14.08
N GLU A 456 -7.92 -21.76 13.77
CA GLU A 456 -8.71 -20.64 14.30
C GLU A 456 -9.67 -20.15 13.23
N LEU A 457 -10.96 -20.08 13.54
CA LEU A 457 -12.00 -19.53 12.66
C LEU A 457 -12.70 -18.37 13.37
N TYR A 458 -12.56 -17.18 12.82
CA TYR A 458 -13.22 -15.98 13.34
C TYR A 458 -14.71 -15.98 13.00
N LEU A 459 -15.55 -15.56 13.96
CA LEU A 459 -16.99 -15.59 13.86
C LEU A 459 -17.58 -14.18 13.70
N PRO A 460 -18.62 -13.98 12.87
CA PRO A 460 -19.22 -14.97 11.96
C PRO A 460 -18.39 -15.22 10.70
N TYR A 461 -18.42 -16.41 10.12
CA TYR A 461 -17.83 -16.72 8.83
C TYR A 461 -18.85 -17.44 7.93
N THR A 462 -18.60 -17.46 6.62
CA THR A 462 -19.39 -18.21 5.67
C THR A 462 -18.73 -19.56 5.37
N ASP A 463 -19.39 -20.65 5.74
CA ASP A 463 -18.90 -22.00 5.41
C ASP A 463 -18.94 -22.24 3.90
N GLN A 464 -17.79 -22.44 3.31
CA GLN A 464 -17.59 -22.57 1.86
C GLN A 464 -18.28 -23.82 1.26
N GLY A 465 -18.49 -24.88 2.06
CA GLY A 465 -19.14 -26.11 1.60
C GLY A 465 -20.66 -25.99 1.54
N THR A 466 -21.27 -25.22 2.43
CA THR A 466 -22.72 -25.07 2.58
C THR A 466 -23.23 -23.70 2.15
N GLY A 467 -22.37 -22.68 2.07
CA GLY A 467 -22.75 -21.29 1.83
C GLY A 467 -23.58 -20.67 2.97
N MET A 468 -23.53 -21.25 4.16
CA MET A 468 -24.26 -20.74 5.33
C MET A 468 -23.33 -19.90 6.21
N GLU A 469 -23.87 -18.82 6.76
CA GLU A 469 -23.20 -18.04 7.80
C GLU A 469 -23.14 -18.86 9.10
N VAL A 470 -21.94 -18.96 9.67
CA VAL A 470 -21.66 -19.60 10.96
C VAL A 470 -21.30 -18.53 11.96
N GLY A 471 -22.08 -18.40 12.99
CA GLY A 471 -21.85 -17.49 14.10
C GLY A 471 -21.99 -18.21 15.44
N ALA A 472 -21.66 -17.52 16.52
CA ALA A 472 -21.98 -17.99 17.87
C ALA A 472 -22.59 -16.83 18.67
N LYS A 473 -23.60 -17.15 19.50
CA LYS A 473 -24.21 -16.22 20.44
C LYS A 473 -24.70 -16.98 21.64
N LEU A 474 -24.37 -16.53 22.85
CA LEU A 474 -24.85 -17.08 24.10
C LEU A 474 -25.66 -16.02 24.82
N GLU A 475 -26.92 -16.36 25.20
CA GLU A 475 -27.80 -15.53 26.02
C GLU A 475 -28.04 -16.24 27.35
N LEU A 476 -27.77 -15.56 28.47
CA LEU A 476 -27.97 -16.08 29.84
C LEU A 476 -29.00 -15.22 30.54
N ASN A 477 -30.17 -15.81 30.87
CA ASN A 477 -31.28 -15.10 31.56
C ASN A 477 -31.14 -15.21 33.07
N ALA A 478 -31.67 -14.23 33.81
CA ALA A 478 -31.68 -14.20 35.28
C ALA A 478 -32.44 -15.37 35.94
N ASP A 479 -33.31 -16.07 35.22
CA ASP A 479 -34.05 -17.24 35.72
C ASP A 479 -33.27 -18.57 35.58
N GLY A 480 -31.99 -18.51 35.15
CA GLY A 480 -31.17 -19.69 34.94
C GLY A 480 -31.42 -20.41 33.62
N THR A 481 -32.21 -19.81 32.71
CA THR A 481 -32.37 -20.31 31.33
C THR A 481 -31.52 -19.53 30.35
N GLY A 482 -31.40 -20.02 29.12
CA GLY A 482 -30.67 -19.30 28.07
C GLY A 482 -30.77 -19.96 26.70
N TYR A 483 -29.99 -19.41 25.78
CA TYR A 483 -29.87 -19.92 24.41
C TYR A 483 -28.44 -19.89 23.98
N LEU A 484 -28.00 -20.95 23.30
CA LEU A 484 -26.76 -20.97 22.53
C LEU A 484 -27.11 -21.12 21.05
N ASP A 485 -26.79 -20.12 20.29
CA ASP A 485 -26.78 -20.18 18.84
C ASP A 485 -25.34 -20.49 18.40
N TYR A 486 -25.10 -21.65 17.81
CA TYR A 486 -23.80 -22.02 17.23
C TYR A 486 -24.00 -22.88 16.00
N LYS A 487 -23.32 -22.54 14.93
CA LYS A 487 -23.65 -23.07 13.60
C LYS A 487 -25.13 -22.74 13.30
N PRO A 488 -25.82 -23.37 12.39
CA PRO A 488 -27.22 -23.04 12.10
C PRO A 488 -28.22 -23.58 13.16
N ILE A 489 -27.79 -23.83 14.41
CA ILE A 489 -28.60 -24.46 15.43
C ILE A 489 -28.74 -23.50 16.61
N ARG A 490 -30.00 -23.15 16.93
CA ARG A 490 -30.39 -22.48 18.20
C ARG A 490 -30.83 -23.52 19.19
N SER A 491 -30.15 -23.61 20.33
CA SER A 491 -30.44 -24.58 21.39
C SER A 491 -30.81 -23.87 22.68
N HIS A 492 -31.89 -24.34 23.30
CA HIS A 492 -32.27 -23.95 24.66
C HIS A 492 -31.32 -24.60 25.67
N LEU A 493 -31.06 -23.89 26.76
CA LEU A 493 -30.22 -24.38 27.85
C LEU A 493 -30.74 -23.91 29.23
N THR A 494 -30.27 -24.60 30.27
CA THR A 494 -30.23 -24.08 31.63
C THR A 494 -28.78 -23.88 32.04
N TRP A 495 -28.53 -22.86 32.85
CA TRP A 495 -27.16 -22.53 33.23
C TRP A 495 -27.04 -22.29 34.73
N TYR A 496 -25.85 -22.59 35.25
CA TYR A 496 -25.44 -22.32 36.63
C TYR A 496 -23.92 -22.27 36.71
N CYS A 497 -23.41 -21.67 37.78
CA CYS A 497 -21.96 -21.67 38.07
C CYS A 497 -21.65 -22.59 39.24
N GLU A 498 -20.69 -23.49 39.10
CA GLU A 498 -20.20 -24.38 40.12
C GLU A 498 -18.68 -24.48 40.09
N ASP A 499 -18.01 -24.33 41.22
CA ASP A 499 -16.55 -24.43 41.36
C ASP A 499 -15.79 -23.60 40.31
N ASN A 500 -16.19 -22.34 40.12
CA ASN A 500 -15.62 -21.41 39.15
C ASN A 500 -15.73 -21.85 37.66
N THR A 501 -16.75 -22.63 37.35
CA THR A 501 -17.03 -23.10 35.98
C THR A 501 -18.46 -22.75 35.63
N LEU A 502 -18.68 -22.16 34.46
CA LEU A 502 -20.02 -22.00 33.88
C LEU A 502 -20.48 -23.36 33.34
N CYS A 503 -21.58 -23.86 33.83
CA CYS A 503 -22.18 -25.10 33.37
C CYS A 503 -23.43 -24.79 32.53
N LEU A 504 -23.47 -25.25 31.28
CA LEU A 504 -24.61 -25.14 30.37
C LEU A 504 -25.20 -26.54 30.15
N GLU A 505 -26.42 -26.76 30.60
CA GLU A 505 -27.18 -28.00 30.35
C GLU A 505 -28.09 -27.80 29.15
N MET A 506 -27.78 -28.39 28.01
CA MET A 506 -28.51 -28.26 26.77
C MET A 506 -29.79 -29.12 26.76
N GLU A 507 -30.85 -28.66 26.10
CA GLU A 507 -32.12 -29.40 25.97
C GLU A 507 -31.93 -30.79 25.36
N GLY A 508 -30.86 -31.07 24.67
CA GLY A 508 -30.48 -32.38 24.13
C GLY A 508 -29.79 -33.33 25.09
N GLY A 509 -29.54 -32.92 26.34
CA GLY A 509 -28.84 -33.72 27.36
C GLY A 509 -27.32 -33.67 27.25
N TRP A 510 -26.77 -32.70 26.53
CA TRP A 510 -25.33 -32.41 26.47
C TRP A 510 -24.99 -31.31 27.48
N ASN A 511 -23.81 -31.36 28.04
CA ASN A 511 -23.30 -30.32 28.93
C ASN A 511 -22.08 -29.69 28.31
N TYR A 512 -22.08 -28.34 28.30
CA TYR A 512 -20.91 -27.54 27.91
C TYR A 512 -20.37 -26.80 29.14
N TYR A 513 -19.11 -26.49 29.11
CA TYR A 513 -18.40 -25.87 30.22
C TYR A 513 -17.65 -24.64 29.75
N GLY A 514 -17.66 -23.59 30.56
CA GLY A 514 -16.99 -22.35 30.23
C GLY A 514 -16.20 -21.77 31.39
N SER A 515 -15.18 -21.02 31.06
CA SER A 515 -14.36 -20.20 31.95
C SER A 515 -14.37 -18.75 31.52
N LEU A 516 -14.20 -17.84 32.47
CA LEU A 516 -14.18 -16.42 32.24
C LEU A 516 -12.76 -15.86 32.36
N TYR A 517 -12.43 -14.93 31.50
CA TYR A 517 -11.09 -14.33 31.43
C TYR A 517 -11.16 -12.81 31.37
N ASP A 518 -10.23 -12.15 32.03
CA ASP A 518 -10.01 -10.71 31.90
C ASP A 518 -8.92 -10.45 30.85
N GLY A 519 -9.30 -9.71 29.79
CA GLY A 519 -8.39 -9.19 28.80
C GLY A 519 -7.91 -7.80 29.20
N ALA A 520 -6.65 -7.50 29.04
CA ALA A 520 -6.10 -6.19 29.35
C ALA A 520 -6.89 -5.08 28.60
N GLY A 521 -7.71 -4.30 29.34
CA GLY A 521 -8.39 -3.13 28.77
C GLY A 521 -9.93 -3.12 28.79
N GLU A 522 -10.57 -3.65 29.82
CA GLU A 522 -12.04 -3.64 30.03
C GLU A 522 -12.86 -4.69 29.23
N ASN A 523 -12.21 -5.61 28.52
CA ASN A 523 -12.89 -6.66 27.77
C ASN A 523 -12.91 -7.96 28.56
N LEU A 524 -14.11 -8.46 28.83
CA LEU A 524 -14.32 -9.79 29.41
C LEU A 524 -14.46 -10.81 28.28
N TRP A 525 -13.83 -11.94 28.44
CA TRP A 525 -13.87 -13.06 27.52
C TRP A 525 -14.44 -14.30 28.18
N MET A 526 -15.27 -15.01 27.48
CA MET A 526 -15.78 -16.30 27.89
C MET A 526 -15.23 -17.36 26.92
N MET A 527 -14.51 -18.33 27.43
CA MET A 527 -14.17 -19.54 26.68
C MET A 527 -15.22 -20.60 26.98
N LEU A 528 -15.82 -21.16 25.94
CA LEU A 528 -16.81 -22.21 26.05
C LEU A 528 -16.40 -23.41 25.20
N GLN A 529 -16.30 -24.60 25.80
CA GLN A 529 -16.08 -25.82 25.06
C GLN A 529 -17.42 -26.37 24.53
N VAL A 530 -17.59 -26.34 23.21
CA VAL A 530 -18.80 -26.80 22.51
C VAL A 530 -18.42 -27.87 21.51
N GLU A 531 -18.90 -29.11 21.72
CA GLU A 531 -18.51 -30.27 20.90
C GLU A 531 -17.00 -30.45 20.82
N GLU A 532 -16.44 -30.30 19.62
CA GLU A 532 -14.99 -30.44 19.38
C GLU A 532 -14.30 -29.07 19.32
N ASP A 533 -15.02 -27.96 19.41
CA ASP A 533 -14.53 -26.60 19.26
C ASP A 533 -14.40 -25.87 20.61
N LEU A 534 -13.42 -24.99 20.72
CA LEU A 534 -13.32 -23.98 21.77
C LEU A 534 -13.85 -22.66 21.23
N LEU A 535 -15.00 -22.20 21.75
CA LEU A 535 -15.57 -20.91 21.37
C LEU A 535 -15.08 -19.82 22.31
N TRP A 536 -14.59 -18.74 21.74
CA TRP A 536 -14.30 -17.51 22.45
C TRP A 536 -15.41 -16.50 22.17
N LEU A 537 -16.02 -16.00 23.24
CA LEU A 537 -17.16 -15.09 23.21
C LEU A 537 -16.78 -13.79 23.95
N GLN A 538 -17.27 -12.65 23.46
CA GLN A 538 -17.09 -11.33 24.07
C GLN A 538 -18.42 -10.60 24.27
#